data_9f4a58b8fadf34b1ec295eed1e68e7c1
#
_entry.id   9f4a58b8fadf34b1ec295eed1e68e7c1
#
_cell.length_a   1.000
_cell.length_b   1.000
_cell.length_c   1.000
_cell.angle_alpha   90.00
_cell.angle_beta   90.00
_cell.angle_gamma   90.00
#
_symmetry.space_group_name_H-M   'P 1'
#
loop_
_entity.id
_entity.type
_entity.pdbx_description
1 polymer ?
#
loop_
_entity_poly.entity_id
_entity_poly.type
_entity_poly.pdbx_seq_one_letter_code
_entity_poly.pdbx_strand_id
1 'polypeptide(L)'
;MSTPGTQTKDIEVIAVLGAGTMGHGIAQVAAQVGFRVILCDVAKEPLMRGIAAIERNLERGMQLGKVTEAERDVTLQRIRGATNLNEARAADLFIEAVPEQMELKHEALRAVAEIAARQKRIDRARQFASPDYAYSRPRVSRRGT
;
A
#
# COMPACT_ATOMS: atom_id res chain seq x y z
N MET A 1 23.67 -15.33 14.62
CA MET A 1 23.89 -15.97 13.32
C MET A 1 22.56 -16.11 12.61
N SER A 2 22.33 -15.30 11.57
CA SER A 2 21.12 -15.43 10.79
C SER A 2 21.15 -16.75 10.06
N THR A 3 20.15 -17.58 10.30
CA THR A 3 19.95 -18.81 9.54
C THR A 3 19.77 -18.45 8.05
N PRO A 4 20.52 -19.09 7.13
CA PRO A 4 20.29 -18.92 5.71
C PRO A 4 18.84 -19.32 5.41
N GLY A 5 18.05 -18.45 4.81
CA GLY A 5 16.66 -18.70 4.49
C GLY A 5 15.64 -17.87 5.26
N THR A 6 16.06 -17.11 6.26
CA THR A 6 15.22 -16.12 6.93
C THR A 6 15.44 -14.69 6.42
N GLN A 7 15.87 -14.56 5.17
CA GLN A 7 15.82 -13.27 4.51
C GLN A 7 14.37 -12.93 4.18
N THR A 8 13.73 -12.36 5.15
CA THR A 8 12.41 -11.79 4.98
C THR A 8 12.58 -10.45 4.31
N LYS A 9 12.06 -10.37 3.12
CA LYS A 9 12.00 -9.14 2.34
C LYS A 9 11.21 -8.08 3.11
N ASP A 10 11.74 -6.88 3.20
CA ASP A 10 10.97 -5.74 3.70
C ASP A 10 9.75 -5.49 2.81
N ILE A 11 8.69 -4.96 3.39
CA ILE A 11 7.53 -4.55 2.61
C ILE A 11 7.94 -3.38 1.73
N GLU A 12 7.90 -3.57 0.43
CA GLU A 12 8.18 -2.55 -0.57
C GLU A 12 6.96 -2.25 -1.42
N VAL A 13 6.16 -3.27 -1.71
CA VAL A 13 5.00 -3.18 -2.58
C VAL A 13 3.73 -3.56 -1.83
N ILE A 14 2.78 -2.66 -1.81
CA ILE A 14 1.44 -2.86 -1.21
C ILE A 14 0.42 -2.94 -2.33
N ALA A 15 -0.36 -4.00 -2.36
CA ALA A 15 -1.54 -4.08 -3.20
C ALA A 15 -2.78 -3.66 -2.40
N VAL A 16 -3.55 -2.74 -2.94
CA VAL A 16 -4.83 -2.31 -2.40
C VAL A 16 -5.92 -2.84 -3.31
N LEU A 17 -6.79 -3.68 -2.77
CA LEU A 17 -7.88 -4.32 -3.49
C LEU A 17 -9.16 -3.54 -3.30
N GLY A 18 -9.64 -2.93 -4.37
CA GLY A 18 -10.77 -2.01 -4.36
C GLY A 18 -10.34 -0.55 -4.44
N ALA A 19 -10.80 0.15 -5.46
CA ALA A 19 -10.41 1.53 -5.77
C ALA A 19 -11.46 2.57 -5.36
N GLY A 20 -12.42 2.20 -4.53
CA GLY A 20 -13.42 3.10 -3.98
C GLY A 20 -12.84 4.14 -3.03
N THR A 21 -13.70 4.81 -2.31
CA THR A 21 -13.32 5.94 -1.42
C THR A 21 -12.24 5.56 -0.41
N MET A 22 -12.38 4.39 0.21
CA MET A 22 -11.39 3.91 1.18
C MET A 22 -10.11 3.44 0.48
N GLY A 23 -10.25 2.67 -0.60
CA GLY A 23 -9.11 2.06 -1.29
C GLY A 23 -8.16 3.07 -1.89
N HIS A 24 -8.66 4.07 -2.61
CA HIS A 24 -7.78 5.09 -3.18
C HIS A 24 -7.14 5.97 -2.11
N GLY A 25 -7.82 6.22 -0.99
CA GLY A 25 -7.24 6.95 0.13
C GLY A 25 -6.09 6.19 0.78
N ILE A 26 -6.23 4.89 1.00
CA ILE A 26 -5.17 4.03 1.51
C ILE A 26 -3.98 3.99 0.53
N ALA A 27 -4.25 3.83 -0.76
CA ALA A 27 -3.22 3.82 -1.80
C ALA A 27 -2.42 5.13 -1.81
N GLN A 28 -3.09 6.27 -1.71
CA GLN A 28 -2.45 7.57 -1.65
C GLN A 28 -1.52 7.69 -0.44
N VAL A 29 -2.01 7.37 0.74
CA VAL A 29 -1.21 7.45 1.98
C VAL A 29 -0.01 6.52 1.93
N ALA A 30 -0.19 5.29 1.47
CA ALA A 30 0.91 4.33 1.33
C ALA A 30 1.99 4.84 0.36
N ALA A 31 1.58 5.40 -0.76
CA ALA A 31 2.51 5.97 -1.74
C ALA A 31 3.23 7.22 -1.22
N GLN A 32 2.54 8.08 -0.49
CA GLN A 32 3.13 9.26 0.16
C GLN A 32 4.18 8.88 1.21
N VAL A 33 3.97 7.77 1.90
CA VAL A 33 4.91 7.26 2.91
C VAL A 33 6.15 6.60 2.29
N GLY A 34 6.09 6.22 1.02
CA GLY A 34 7.23 5.71 0.28
C GLY A 34 7.07 4.30 -0.29
N PHE A 35 5.93 3.66 -0.11
CA PHE A 35 5.66 2.36 -0.70
C PHE A 35 5.29 2.47 -2.17
N ARG A 36 5.68 1.47 -2.94
CA ARG A 36 5.07 1.24 -4.25
C ARG A 36 3.71 0.60 -4.04
N VAL A 37 2.71 1.06 -4.78
CA VAL A 37 1.33 0.64 -4.60
C VAL A 37 0.75 0.15 -5.91
N ILE A 38 0.09 -1.00 -5.84
CA ILE A 38 -0.75 -1.50 -6.93
C ILE A 38 -2.19 -1.32 -6.47
N LEU A 39 -2.90 -0.39 -7.08
CA LEU A 39 -4.32 -0.19 -6.83
C LEU A 39 -5.13 -1.06 -7.78
N CYS A 40 -5.80 -2.06 -7.25
CA CYS A 40 -6.53 -3.05 -8.01
C CYS A 40 -8.04 -2.85 -7.90
N ASP A 41 -8.71 -2.91 -9.02
CA ASP A 41 -10.16 -3.07 -9.07
C ASP A 41 -10.53 -3.91 -10.29
N VAL A 42 -11.45 -4.84 -10.14
CA VAL A 42 -11.90 -5.69 -11.24
C VAL A 42 -12.63 -4.89 -12.32
N ALA A 43 -13.19 -3.75 -11.97
CA ALA A 43 -13.84 -2.83 -12.87
C ALA A 43 -12.92 -1.64 -13.20
N LYS A 44 -12.79 -1.33 -14.47
CA LYS A 44 -11.93 -0.25 -14.97
C LYS A 44 -12.39 1.13 -14.49
N GLU A 45 -13.70 1.37 -14.48
CA GLU A 45 -14.24 2.68 -14.12
C GLU A 45 -13.98 3.09 -12.66
N PRO A 46 -14.24 2.24 -11.64
CA PRO A 46 -13.84 2.56 -10.27
C PRO A 46 -12.34 2.76 -10.12
N LEU A 47 -11.52 2.01 -10.83
CA LEU A 47 -10.07 2.17 -10.80
C LEU A 47 -9.66 3.56 -11.33
N MET A 48 -10.19 3.96 -12.47
CA MET A 48 -9.89 5.27 -13.05
C MET A 48 -10.37 6.42 -12.16
N ARG A 49 -11.56 6.29 -11.57
CA ARG A 49 -12.07 7.28 -10.61
C ARG A 49 -11.20 7.37 -9.36
N GLY A 50 -10.72 6.24 -8.87
CA GLY A 50 -9.84 6.19 -7.71
C GLY A 50 -8.51 6.90 -7.97
N ILE A 51 -7.88 6.64 -9.10
CA ILE A 51 -6.64 7.30 -9.52
C ILE A 51 -6.88 8.81 -9.70
N ALA A 52 -7.95 9.19 -10.36
CA ALA A 52 -8.31 10.59 -10.53
C ALA A 52 -8.57 11.30 -9.21
N ALA A 53 -9.16 10.61 -8.24
CA ALA A 53 -9.37 11.15 -6.88
C ALA A 53 -8.03 11.39 -6.17
N ILE A 54 -7.07 10.49 -6.31
CA ILE A 54 -5.72 10.67 -5.76
C ILE A 54 -5.05 11.90 -6.37
N GLU A 55 -5.12 12.05 -7.69
CA GLU A 55 -4.57 13.21 -8.39
C GLU A 55 -5.18 14.51 -7.87
N ARG A 56 -6.50 14.57 -7.73
CA ARG A 56 -7.20 15.74 -7.17
C ARG A 56 -6.81 16.05 -5.73
N ASN A 57 -6.67 15.02 -4.91
CA ASN A 57 -6.28 15.19 -3.51
C ASN A 57 -4.86 15.75 -3.39
N LEU A 58 -3.94 15.26 -4.21
CA LEU A 58 -2.57 15.77 -4.25
C LEU A 58 -2.52 17.21 -4.77
N GLU A 59 -3.28 17.52 -5.81
CA GLU A 59 -3.42 18.89 -6.34
C GLU A 59 -3.94 19.85 -5.28
N ARG A 60 -4.96 19.44 -4.55
CA ARG A 60 -5.49 20.22 -3.43
C ARG A 60 -4.45 20.40 -2.31
N GLY A 61 -3.69 19.36 -2.02
CA GLY A 61 -2.59 19.44 -1.06
C GLY A 61 -1.53 20.46 -1.47
N MET A 62 -1.24 20.54 -2.77
CA MET A 62 -0.33 21.56 -3.33
C MET A 62 -0.89 22.97 -3.16
N GLN A 63 -2.17 23.19 -3.45
CA GLN A 63 -2.82 24.49 -3.28
C GLN A 63 -2.81 24.95 -1.83
N LEU A 64 -2.89 24.01 -0.90
CA LEU A 64 -2.83 24.28 0.55
C LEU A 64 -1.41 24.37 1.10
N GLY A 65 -0.39 24.21 0.26
CA GLY A 65 1.01 24.22 0.67
C GLY A 65 1.47 23.01 1.49
N LYS A 66 0.68 21.92 1.50
CA LYS A 66 0.97 20.70 2.26
C LYS A 66 1.79 19.67 1.46
N VAL A 67 1.76 19.76 0.15
CA VAL A 67 2.42 18.86 -0.78
C VAL A 67 3.18 19.70 -1.79
N THR A 68 4.45 19.40 -2.02
CA THR A 68 5.22 20.01 -3.09
C THR A 68 4.94 19.33 -4.43
N GLU A 69 5.26 20.00 -5.52
CA GLU A 69 5.16 19.42 -6.87
C GLU A 69 5.99 18.13 -6.99
N ALA A 70 7.21 18.15 -6.46
CA ALA A 70 8.07 16.97 -6.47
C ALA A 70 7.48 15.81 -5.66
N GLU A 71 6.89 16.08 -4.50
CA GLU A 71 6.21 15.06 -3.68
C GLU A 71 5.00 14.47 -4.41
N ARG A 72 4.20 15.31 -5.08
CA ARG A 72 3.09 14.85 -5.91
C ARG A 72 3.56 13.90 -7.00
N ASP A 73 4.57 14.31 -7.76
CA ASP A 73 5.06 13.54 -8.91
C ASP A 73 5.61 12.19 -8.46
N VAL A 74 6.39 12.17 -7.40
CA VAL A 74 6.93 10.93 -6.82
C VAL A 74 5.83 10.03 -6.29
N THR A 75 4.82 10.59 -5.63
CA THR A 75 3.67 9.82 -5.13
C THR A 75 2.91 9.14 -6.27
N LEU A 76 2.60 9.88 -7.32
CA LEU A 76 1.90 9.33 -8.49
C LEU A 76 2.71 8.26 -9.22
N GLN A 77 4.02 8.42 -9.32
CA GLN A 77 4.91 7.41 -9.91
C GLN A 77 4.94 6.09 -9.13
N ARG A 78 4.67 6.13 -7.84
CA ARG A 78 4.62 4.94 -6.98
C ARG A 78 3.33 4.16 -7.11
N ILE A 79 2.28 4.73 -7.73
CA ILE A 79 0.97 4.11 -7.85
C ILE A 79 0.77 3.57 -9.26
N ARG A 80 0.45 2.29 -9.34
CA ARG A 80 0.06 1.62 -10.58
C ARG A 80 -1.35 1.06 -10.43
N GLY A 81 -2.21 1.29 -11.42
CA GLY A 81 -3.53 0.69 -11.49
C GLY A 81 -3.48 -0.69 -12.16
N ALA A 82 -4.29 -1.62 -11.68
CA ALA A 82 -4.44 -2.93 -12.26
C ALA A 82 -5.90 -3.40 -12.17
N THR A 83 -6.39 -4.01 -13.24
CA THR A 83 -7.73 -4.65 -13.27
C THR A 83 -7.66 -6.15 -13.07
N ASN A 84 -6.47 -6.72 -13.06
CA ASN A 84 -6.22 -8.14 -12.89
C ASN A 84 -5.46 -8.38 -11.59
N LEU A 85 -5.99 -9.23 -10.71
CA LEU A 85 -5.35 -9.59 -9.45
C LEU A 85 -4.00 -10.29 -9.64
N ASN A 86 -3.75 -10.94 -10.78
CA ASN A 86 -2.46 -11.54 -11.08
C ASN A 86 -1.33 -10.51 -11.12
N GLU A 87 -1.61 -9.27 -11.50
CA GLU A 87 -0.62 -8.19 -11.51
C GLU A 87 -0.21 -7.76 -10.08
N ALA A 88 -1.03 -8.08 -9.08
CA ALA A 88 -0.75 -7.81 -7.68
C ALA A 88 0.01 -8.94 -6.97
N ARG A 89 0.29 -10.05 -7.63
CA ARG A 89 0.95 -11.24 -7.01
C ARG A 89 2.32 -10.95 -6.44
N ALA A 90 3.02 -9.98 -6.98
CA ALA A 90 4.34 -9.57 -6.51
C ALA A 90 4.29 -8.66 -5.27
N ALA A 91 3.11 -8.29 -4.80
CA ALA A 91 2.98 -7.43 -3.63
C ALA A 91 3.40 -8.16 -2.35
N ASP A 92 4.02 -7.42 -1.45
CA ASP A 92 4.46 -7.93 -0.15
C ASP A 92 3.32 -7.89 0.88
N LEU A 93 2.36 -7.00 0.69
CA LEU A 93 1.20 -6.83 1.56
C LEU A 93 -0.05 -6.56 0.72
N PHE A 94 -1.16 -7.15 1.12
CA PHE A 94 -2.46 -6.91 0.51
C PHE A 94 -3.40 -6.25 1.50
N ILE A 95 -4.03 -5.17 1.09
CA ILE A 95 -5.07 -4.48 1.86
C ILE A 95 -6.37 -4.56 1.08
N GLU A 96 -7.39 -5.12 1.70
CA GLU A 96 -8.71 -5.25 1.10
C GLU A 96 -9.59 -4.06 1.49
N ALA A 97 -10.13 -3.39 0.49
CA ALA A 97 -10.98 -2.22 0.63
C ALA A 97 -12.18 -2.26 -0.34
N VAL A 98 -12.60 -3.47 -0.72
CA VAL A 98 -13.77 -3.64 -1.60
C VAL A 98 -15.08 -3.33 -0.87
N PRO A 99 -16.11 -2.83 -1.60
CA PRO A 99 -17.42 -2.58 -1.00
C PRO A 99 -18.03 -3.86 -0.42
N GLU A 100 -18.85 -3.71 0.60
CA GLU A 100 -19.45 -4.83 1.32
C GLU A 100 -20.40 -5.68 0.47
N GLN A 101 -19.83 -6.74 -0.12
CA GLN A 101 -20.58 -7.93 -0.45
C GLN A 101 -20.10 -9.02 0.52
N MET A 102 -20.95 -9.37 1.46
CA MET A 102 -20.56 -10.12 2.66
C MET A 102 -19.78 -11.41 2.40
N GLU A 103 -20.12 -12.19 1.38
CA GLU A 103 -19.46 -13.46 1.10
C GLU A 103 -18.08 -13.30 0.46
N LEU A 104 -17.97 -12.43 -0.54
CA LEU A 104 -16.69 -12.10 -1.18
C LEU A 104 -15.72 -11.42 -0.21
N LYS A 105 -16.26 -10.62 0.70
CA LYS A 105 -15.51 -9.96 1.75
C LYS A 105 -14.87 -10.97 2.70
N HIS A 106 -15.61 -12.00 3.10
CA HIS A 106 -15.07 -13.03 4.00
C HIS A 106 -13.93 -13.84 3.39
N GLU A 107 -14.03 -14.20 2.11
CA GLU A 107 -12.96 -14.90 1.41
C GLU A 107 -11.72 -14.02 1.22
N ALA A 108 -11.90 -12.78 0.78
CA ALA A 108 -10.81 -11.82 0.59
C ALA A 108 -10.12 -11.50 1.92
N LEU A 109 -10.88 -11.24 2.97
CA LEU A 109 -10.34 -10.98 4.31
C LEU A 109 -9.58 -12.19 4.87
N ARG A 110 -10.06 -13.40 4.62
CA ARG A 110 -9.37 -14.61 5.06
C ARG A 110 -8.02 -14.76 4.35
N ALA A 111 -7.97 -14.58 3.05
CA ALA A 111 -6.74 -14.63 2.27
C ALA A 111 -5.74 -13.54 2.71
N VAL A 112 -6.21 -12.32 2.89
CA VAL A 112 -5.39 -11.19 3.37
C VAL A 112 -4.92 -11.43 4.81
N ALA A 113 -5.78 -11.95 5.67
CA ALA A 113 -5.43 -12.26 7.05
C ALA A 113 -4.33 -13.31 7.14
N GLU A 114 -4.36 -14.33 6.29
CA GLU A 114 -3.29 -15.34 6.22
C GLU A 114 -1.96 -14.74 5.77
N ILE A 115 -1.99 -13.91 4.73
CA ILE A 115 -0.79 -13.23 4.21
C ILE A 115 -0.26 -12.25 5.25
N ALA A 116 -1.13 -11.45 5.85
CA ALA A 116 -0.75 -10.49 6.88
C ALA A 116 -0.22 -11.18 8.15
N ALA A 117 -0.78 -12.33 8.53
CA ALA A 117 -0.30 -13.11 9.66
C ALA A 117 1.10 -13.70 9.39
N ARG A 118 1.37 -14.12 8.17
CA ARG A 118 2.71 -14.54 7.75
C ARG A 118 3.67 -13.36 7.81
N GLN A 119 3.29 -12.22 7.28
CA GLN A 119 4.13 -11.03 7.26
C GLN A 119 4.41 -10.50 8.65
N LYS A 120 3.41 -10.43 9.52
CA LYS A 120 3.61 -10.03 10.93
C LYS A 120 4.54 -10.96 11.70
N ARG A 121 4.49 -12.25 11.46
CA ARG A 121 5.43 -13.20 12.07
C ARG A 121 6.85 -12.96 11.60
N ILE A 122 7.00 -12.68 10.34
CA ILE A 122 8.26 -12.36 9.71
C ILE A 122 8.83 -11.05 10.27
N ASP A 123 8.03 -10.00 10.36
CA ASP A 123 8.43 -8.70 10.87
C ASP A 123 8.76 -8.74 12.35
N ARG A 124 7.99 -9.52 13.11
CA ARG A 124 8.26 -9.73 14.52
C ARG A 124 9.57 -10.47 14.75
N ALA A 125 9.84 -11.49 13.97
CA ALA A 125 11.11 -12.23 14.01
C ALA A 125 12.30 -11.31 13.69
N ARG A 126 12.15 -10.42 12.72
CA ARG A 126 13.16 -9.41 12.36
C ARG A 126 13.40 -8.38 13.46
N GLN A 127 12.35 -7.91 14.11
CA GLN A 127 12.45 -6.94 15.19
C GLN A 127 13.34 -7.43 16.33
N PHE A 128 13.35 -8.76 16.54
CA PHE A 128 14.21 -9.39 17.54
C PHE A 128 15.59 -9.77 17.01
N ALA A 129 15.77 -9.83 15.68
CA ALA A 129 16.99 -10.31 15.06
C ALA A 129 17.97 -9.20 14.63
N SER A 130 17.53 -7.96 14.50
CA SER A 130 18.38 -6.86 14.03
C SER A 130 18.08 -5.54 14.73
N PRO A 131 19.10 -4.96 15.37
CA PRO A 131 18.97 -3.61 15.92
C PRO A 131 18.75 -2.52 14.87
N ASP A 132 19.06 -2.81 13.62
CA ASP A 132 18.94 -1.85 12.52
C ASP A 132 17.55 -1.79 11.88
N TYR A 133 16.63 -2.61 12.34
CA TYR A 133 15.27 -2.65 11.80
C TYR A 133 14.55 -1.30 11.86
N ALA A 134 14.85 -0.50 12.87
CA ALA A 134 14.27 0.83 13.03
C ALA A 134 14.66 1.80 11.90
N TYR A 135 15.76 1.53 11.20
CA TYR A 135 16.27 2.37 10.12
C TYR A 135 15.76 1.96 8.74
N SER A 136 15.24 0.76 8.60
CA SER A 136 14.74 0.25 7.31
C SER A 136 13.27 0.60 7.04
N ARG A 137 12.58 1.18 8.01
CA ARG A 137 11.25 1.73 7.77
C ARG A 137 11.37 2.98 6.89
N PRO A 138 10.51 3.11 5.88
CA PRO A 138 10.38 4.39 5.22
C PRO A 138 10.13 5.43 6.32
N ARG A 139 11.00 6.39 6.41
CA ARG A 139 10.81 7.47 7.37
C ARG A 139 9.50 8.15 7.02
N VAL A 140 8.49 7.92 7.82
CA VAL A 140 7.37 8.85 7.87
C VAL A 140 8.01 10.17 8.22
N SER A 141 8.15 11.05 7.25
CA SER A 141 8.54 12.41 7.57
C SER A 141 7.43 12.95 8.45
N ARG A 142 7.66 12.95 9.75
CA ARG A 142 6.92 13.82 10.64
C ARG A 142 7.32 15.25 10.24
N ARG A 143 6.75 15.70 9.15
CA ARG A 143 6.67 17.13 8.97
C ARG A 143 5.62 17.57 9.95
N GLY A 144 6.09 18.21 10.97
CA GLY A 144 5.29 18.85 11.98
C GLY A 144 4.20 19.69 11.35
N THR A 145 3.13 19.71 12.02
CA THR A 145 2.05 20.68 11.95
C THR A 145 2.56 22.05 11.55
#